data_fef4fedf80454f9e4fa2eddbcfda487d
#
_entry.id   fef4fedf80454f9e4fa2eddbcfda487d
#
_cell.length_a   1.000
_cell.length_b   1.000
_cell.length_c   1.000
_cell.angle_alpha   90.00
_cell.angle_beta   90.00
_cell.angle_gamma   90.00
#
_symmetry.space_group_name_H-M   'P 1'
#
loop_
_entity.id
_entity.type
_entity.pdbx_description
1 polymer ?
#
loop_
_entity_poly.entity_id
_entity_poly.type
_entity_poly.pdbx_seq_one_letter_code
_entity_poly.pdbx_strand_id
1 'polypeptide(L)'
;LHLPRRHRLSCARSHTGNAAEEIVMPVNRQFVLDSRPTGNVSPSNFRLVETPAPAPGAGQALVRHLYLSLDPYMRGRLNDSKSYAKPQEVGAVMGGGTVGEIVASNNPRFKPGDKVVGMGGWQDYALSDGRDLHVIDVTRIPIQAYLGPVGMPGVTAWYGLNKIIAPKAGETIVVSAATGAVGSVVGQLAKIAGAKTVGIAGGAEKCAYARAELGYDSCVDHKSPDFVAELKAALPEGVDGLFENVGGIPFATCMSRLNNFARVAVCGLIASYEGAPTALDNVGTLLITRSKIEGFIVGDHLALWPRALNELAGHIAKKRIRYRETIAEGLEKTPEAFIDMLKGRNFGKQLVKVV
;
A
#
# COMPACT_ATOMS: atom_id res chain seq x y z
N LEU A 1 -69.37 -26.07 62.85
CA LEU A 1 -68.50 -25.08 62.18
C LEU A 1 -67.54 -25.82 61.24
N HIS A 2 -67.82 -25.76 59.96
CA HIS A 2 -67.18 -26.54 58.89
C HIS A 2 -65.93 -25.80 58.34
N LEU A 3 -64.79 -26.53 58.18
CA LEU A 3 -63.65 -26.14 57.43
C LEU A 3 -63.67 -26.85 56.07
N PRO A 4 -63.39 -26.18 54.91
CA PRO A 4 -63.33 -26.85 53.63
C PRO A 4 -61.90 -27.33 53.30
N ARG A 5 -61.86 -28.41 52.55
CA ARG A 5 -60.75 -29.20 52.06
C ARG A 5 -59.83 -28.41 51.13
N ARG A 6 -58.49 -28.57 51.30
CA ARG A 6 -57.45 -28.14 50.38
C ARG A 6 -57.45 -28.98 49.11
N HIS A 7 -57.61 -28.33 47.94
CA HIS A 7 -57.24 -28.89 46.64
C HIS A 7 -55.76 -28.69 46.37
N ARG A 8 -55.03 -29.79 46.08
CA ARG A 8 -53.66 -29.77 45.55
C ARG A 8 -53.77 -29.44 44.05
N LEU A 9 -53.14 -28.34 43.65
CA LEU A 9 -52.87 -28.04 42.27
C LEU A 9 -51.56 -28.71 41.85
N SER A 10 -51.63 -29.59 40.86
CA SER A 10 -50.51 -30.21 40.14
C SER A 10 -49.77 -29.14 39.32
N CYS A 11 -48.51 -28.96 39.64
CA CYS A 11 -47.65 -28.09 38.85
C CYS A 11 -47.11 -28.88 37.62
N ALA A 12 -47.69 -28.63 36.45
CA ALA A 12 -47.18 -29.10 35.20
C ALA A 12 -45.91 -28.31 34.87
N ARG A 13 -44.73 -28.98 34.86
CA ARG A 13 -43.49 -28.41 34.32
C ARG A 13 -43.63 -28.28 32.79
N SER A 14 -43.76 -27.06 32.32
CA SER A 14 -43.55 -26.74 30.92
C SER A 14 -42.06 -26.84 30.62
N HIS A 15 -41.70 -27.77 29.78
CA HIS A 15 -40.39 -27.81 29.11
C HIS A 15 -40.37 -26.64 28.10
N THR A 16 -39.77 -25.54 28.47
CA THR A 16 -39.33 -24.53 27.52
C THR A 16 -38.08 -25.07 26.82
N GLY A 17 -38.27 -25.50 25.58
CA GLY A 17 -37.20 -25.83 24.69
C GLY A 17 -36.27 -24.62 24.51
N ASN A 18 -34.99 -24.84 24.82
CA ASN A 18 -33.95 -23.90 24.46
C ASN A 18 -33.92 -23.85 22.92
N ALA A 19 -34.52 -22.85 22.33
CA ALA A 19 -34.25 -22.49 20.96
C ALA A 19 -32.79 -22.03 20.95
N ALA A 20 -31.89 -22.85 20.40
CA ALA A 20 -30.55 -22.41 20.09
C ALA A 20 -30.74 -21.20 19.15
N GLU A 21 -30.35 -20.01 19.60
CA GLU A 21 -30.22 -18.86 18.71
C GLU A 21 -29.28 -19.29 17.57
N GLU A 22 -29.83 -19.36 16.38
CA GLU A 22 -29.08 -19.65 15.16
C GLU A 22 -28.09 -18.48 14.99
N ILE A 23 -26.81 -18.74 15.29
CA ILE A 23 -25.75 -17.73 15.11
C ILE A 23 -25.64 -17.49 13.60
N VAL A 24 -26.32 -16.47 13.13
CA VAL A 24 -26.20 -16.01 11.73
C VAL A 24 -24.78 -15.45 11.56
N MET A 25 -23.93 -16.25 10.92
CA MET A 25 -22.58 -15.80 10.58
C MET A 25 -22.68 -14.62 9.59
N PRO A 26 -21.91 -13.53 9.81
CA PRO A 26 -21.91 -12.40 8.87
C PRO A 26 -21.48 -12.84 7.48
N VAL A 27 -21.98 -12.16 6.46
CA VAL A 27 -21.54 -12.37 5.07
C VAL A 27 -20.13 -11.83 4.91
N ASN A 28 -19.27 -12.61 4.26
CA ASN A 28 -17.94 -12.20 3.81
C ASN A 28 -17.98 -11.95 2.30
N ARG A 29 -17.97 -10.69 1.89
CA ARG A 29 -17.84 -10.30 0.49
C ARG A 29 -16.36 -10.37 0.11
N GLN A 30 -16.05 -10.93 -1.06
CA GLN A 30 -14.68 -11.17 -1.52
C GLN A 30 -14.57 -10.85 -3.01
N PHE A 31 -13.51 -10.17 -3.42
CA PHE A 31 -13.14 -10.10 -4.83
C PHE A 31 -12.14 -11.18 -5.17
N VAL A 32 -12.52 -12.05 -6.10
CA VAL A 32 -11.62 -13.06 -6.68
C VAL A 32 -11.13 -12.60 -8.05
N LEU A 33 -9.94 -13.06 -8.46
CA LEU A 33 -9.49 -12.91 -9.84
C LEU A 33 -10.33 -13.83 -10.72
N ASP A 34 -11.17 -13.29 -11.56
CA ASP A 34 -12.03 -14.11 -12.45
C ASP A 34 -11.31 -14.49 -13.74
N SER A 35 -10.54 -13.57 -14.30
CA SER A 35 -9.72 -13.82 -15.49
C SER A 35 -8.47 -12.93 -15.50
N ARG A 36 -7.41 -13.41 -16.15
CA ARG A 36 -6.21 -12.58 -16.38
C ARG A 36 -6.46 -11.53 -17.43
N PRO A 37 -5.99 -10.27 -17.23
CA PRO A 37 -6.11 -9.25 -18.26
C PRO A 37 -5.25 -9.58 -19.48
N THR A 38 -5.81 -9.39 -20.68
CA THR A 38 -5.10 -9.51 -21.98
C THR A 38 -4.62 -8.14 -22.50
N GLY A 39 -4.38 -7.21 -21.63
CA GLY A 39 -4.00 -5.84 -21.88
C GLY A 39 -4.22 -5.02 -20.62
N ASN A 40 -4.89 -3.90 -20.74
CA ASN A 40 -5.27 -3.11 -19.58
C ASN A 40 -6.23 -3.86 -18.66
N VAL A 41 -6.06 -3.66 -17.37
CA VAL A 41 -6.98 -4.22 -16.36
C VAL A 41 -8.36 -3.60 -16.52
N SER A 42 -9.40 -4.43 -16.45
CA SER A 42 -10.80 -4.03 -16.48
C SER A 42 -11.56 -4.57 -15.26
N PRO A 43 -12.71 -4.00 -14.88
CA PRO A 43 -13.53 -4.52 -13.79
C PRO A 43 -13.96 -5.98 -13.99
N SER A 44 -14.13 -6.44 -15.25
CA SER A 44 -14.50 -7.82 -15.57
C SER A 44 -13.42 -8.85 -15.27
N ASN A 45 -12.18 -8.43 -14.94
CA ASN A 45 -11.15 -9.35 -14.45
C ASN A 45 -11.39 -9.79 -12.99
N PHE A 46 -12.33 -9.16 -12.31
CA PHE A 46 -12.63 -9.42 -10.90
C PHE A 46 -14.11 -9.77 -10.74
N ARG A 47 -14.40 -10.72 -9.86
CA ARG A 47 -15.76 -11.12 -9.55
C ARG A 47 -15.99 -11.02 -8.04
N LEU A 48 -17.09 -10.38 -7.64
CA LEU A 48 -17.57 -10.35 -6.26
C LEU A 48 -18.21 -11.70 -5.93
N VAL A 49 -17.78 -12.28 -4.81
CA VAL A 49 -18.30 -13.53 -4.26
C VAL A 49 -18.73 -13.28 -2.81
N GLU A 50 -19.84 -13.86 -2.41
CA GLU A 50 -20.33 -13.82 -1.04
C GLU A 50 -20.28 -15.22 -0.43
N THR A 51 -19.71 -15.32 0.76
CA THR A 51 -19.63 -16.55 1.55
C THR A 51 -19.96 -16.24 3.01
N PRO A 52 -20.33 -17.22 3.84
CA PRO A 52 -20.35 -17.00 5.27
C PRO A 52 -18.93 -16.63 5.77
N ALA A 53 -18.83 -15.70 6.72
CA ALA A 53 -17.55 -15.42 7.36
C ALA A 53 -17.02 -16.69 8.05
N PRO A 54 -15.74 -17.05 7.84
CA PRO A 54 -15.21 -18.29 8.40
C PRO A 54 -15.02 -18.19 9.92
N ALA A 55 -15.18 -19.31 10.63
CA ALA A 55 -14.83 -19.41 12.05
C ALA A 55 -13.34 -19.75 12.20
N PRO A 56 -12.61 -19.14 13.17
CA PRO A 56 -11.21 -19.46 13.39
C PRO A 56 -11.04 -20.87 13.98
N GLY A 57 -10.21 -21.68 13.35
CA GLY A 57 -9.71 -22.96 13.88
C GLY A 57 -8.61 -22.75 14.92
N ALA A 58 -8.05 -23.86 15.45
CA ALA A 58 -6.95 -23.81 16.40
C ALA A 58 -5.75 -23.01 15.85
N GLY A 59 -5.23 -22.07 16.64
CA GLY A 59 -4.11 -21.20 16.25
C GLY A 59 -4.45 -20.09 15.25
N GLN A 60 -5.73 -19.90 14.90
CA GLN A 60 -6.18 -18.86 13.97
C GLN A 60 -6.90 -17.72 14.67
N ALA A 61 -6.88 -16.57 14.04
CA ALA A 61 -7.69 -15.40 14.37
C ALA A 61 -8.51 -14.95 13.16
N LEU A 62 -9.72 -14.44 13.39
CA LEU A 62 -10.58 -13.83 12.39
C LEU A 62 -10.43 -12.32 12.47
N VAL A 63 -10.03 -11.71 11.36
CA VAL A 63 -9.88 -10.27 11.19
C VAL A 63 -11.06 -9.72 10.40
N ARG A 64 -11.74 -8.71 10.91
CA ARG A 64 -12.66 -7.85 10.16
C ARG A 64 -11.86 -6.69 9.59
N HIS A 65 -11.84 -6.53 8.29
CA HIS A 65 -11.09 -5.46 7.64
C HIS A 65 -11.82 -4.12 7.75
N LEU A 66 -11.05 -3.06 8.04
CA LEU A 66 -11.51 -1.68 8.05
C LEU A 66 -11.04 -0.92 6.81
N TYR A 67 -9.79 -1.13 6.43
CA TYR A 67 -9.22 -0.58 5.21
C TYR A 67 -8.39 -1.62 4.47
N LEU A 68 -8.38 -1.49 3.16
CA LEU A 68 -7.64 -2.30 2.20
C LEU A 68 -6.71 -1.39 1.41
N SER A 69 -5.48 -1.83 1.22
CA SER A 69 -4.44 -1.17 0.42
C SER A 69 -4.55 -1.57 -1.04
N LEU A 70 -4.49 -0.58 -1.95
CA LEU A 70 -4.26 -0.82 -3.36
C LEU A 70 -2.85 -0.35 -3.73
N ASP A 71 -2.09 -1.24 -4.36
CA ASP A 71 -0.68 -1.03 -4.66
C ASP A 71 -0.35 -1.46 -6.10
N PRO A 72 0.51 -0.71 -6.81
CA PRO A 72 0.84 -0.98 -8.22
C PRO A 72 1.38 -2.39 -8.48
N TYR A 73 2.11 -3.00 -7.52
CA TYR A 73 2.68 -4.34 -7.68
C TYR A 73 1.60 -5.42 -7.95
N MET A 74 0.36 -5.19 -7.50
CA MET A 74 -0.75 -6.11 -7.72
C MET A 74 -1.00 -6.34 -9.21
N ARG A 75 -0.75 -5.31 -10.07
CA ARG A 75 -0.90 -5.44 -11.53
C ARG A 75 0.04 -6.51 -12.10
N GLY A 76 1.30 -6.51 -11.66
CA GLY A 76 2.28 -7.52 -12.10
C GLY A 76 1.87 -8.95 -11.72
N ARG A 77 1.20 -9.13 -10.58
CA ARG A 77 0.71 -10.43 -10.12
C ARG A 77 -0.48 -10.97 -10.91
N LEU A 78 -1.17 -10.15 -11.70
CA LEU A 78 -2.23 -10.61 -12.59
C LEU A 78 -1.68 -11.32 -13.84
N ASN A 79 -0.41 -11.16 -14.16
CA ASN A 79 0.25 -11.85 -15.27
C ASN A 79 0.69 -13.25 -14.83
N ASP A 80 0.64 -14.22 -15.76
CA ASP A 80 1.20 -15.54 -15.58
C ASP A 80 2.64 -15.56 -16.12
N SER A 81 3.52 -14.88 -15.42
CA SER A 81 4.93 -14.72 -15.84
C SER A 81 5.84 -14.78 -14.63
N LYS A 82 7.12 -15.12 -14.86
CA LYS A 82 8.14 -15.10 -13.81
C LYS A 82 8.29 -13.69 -13.25
N SER A 83 8.16 -13.57 -11.93
CA SER A 83 8.32 -12.33 -11.19
C SER A 83 8.90 -12.62 -9.80
N TYR A 84 9.18 -11.58 -9.02
CA TYR A 84 9.62 -11.71 -7.62
C TYR A 84 8.52 -12.26 -6.69
N ALA A 85 7.26 -12.28 -7.13
CA ALA A 85 6.15 -12.85 -6.38
C ALA A 85 5.38 -13.84 -7.25
N LYS A 86 4.75 -14.84 -6.62
CA LYS A 86 3.88 -15.78 -7.34
C LYS A 86 2.71 -15.04 -8.01
N PRO A 87 2.29 -15.45 -9.22
CA PRO A 87 1.07 -14.95 -9.83
C PRO A 87 -0.14 -15.12 -8.90
N GLN A 88 -1.09 -14.19 -9.02
CA GLN A 88 -2.41 -14.34 -8.40
C GLN A 88 -3.12 -15.52 -9.07
N GLU A 89 -3.66 -16.45 -8.29
CA GLU A 89 -4.42 -17.59 -8.84
C GLU A 89 -5.81 -17.15 -9.29
N VAL A 90 -6.26 -17.64 -10.44
CA VAL A 90 -7.63 -17.43 -10.92
C VAL A 90 -8.59 -18.16 -10.00
N GLY A 91 -9.69 -17.53 -9.61
CA GLY A 91 -10.65 -18.03 -8.64
C GLY A 91 -10.29 -17.76 -7.18
N ALA A 92 -9.04 -17.40 -6.88
CA ALA A 92 -8.65 -17.07 -5.51
C ALA A 92 -8.92 -15.58 -5.17
N VAL A 93 -9.13 -15.30 -3.89
CA VAL A 93 -9.29 -13.93 -3.36
C VAL A 93 -8.07 -13.10 -3.71
N MET A 94 -8.29 -11.90 -4.23
CA MET A 94 -7.22 -10.96 -4.55
C MET A 94 -6.41 -10.63 -3.30
N GLY A 95 -5.09 -10.84 -3.37
CA GLY A 95 -4.18 -10.50 -2.27
C GLY A 95 -3.99 -8.99 -2.11
N GLY A 96 -3.75 -8.54 -0.89
CA GLY A 96 -3.47 -7.15 -0.57
C GLY A 96 -3.31 -6.90 0.93
N GLY A 97 -2.59 -5.82 1.26
CA GLY A 97 -2.44 -5.38 2.64
C GLY A 97 -3.76 -4.86 3.22
N THR A 98 -4.02 -5.17 4.48
CA THR A 98 -5.24 -4.74 5.18
C THR A 98 -4.92 -4.27 6.59
N VAL A 99 -5.72 -3.35 7.10
CA VAL A 99 -5.82 -3.08 8.53
C VAL A 99 -7.22 -3.39 8.99
N GLY A 100 -7.34 -3.93 10.20
CA GLY A 100 -8.61 -4.38 10.70
C GLY A 100 -8.61 -4.59 12.22
N GLU A 101 -9.64 -5.29 12.67
CA GLU A 101 -9.86 -5.64 14.06
C GLU A 101 -10.04 -7.14 14.20
N ILE A 102 -9.40 -7.73 15.20
CA ILE A 102 -9.66 -9.11 15.58
C ILE A 102 -11.09 -9.20 16.14
N VAL A 103 -11.94 -10.00 15.51
CA VAL A 103 -13.32 -10.22 15.97
C VAL A 103 -13.50 -11.56 16.69
N ALA A 104 -12.66 -12.55 16.39
CA ALA A 104 -12.59 -13.83 17.10
C ALA A 104 -11.18 -14.39 17.01
N SER A 105 -10.74 -15.11 18.05
CA SER A 105 -9.39 -15.69 18.08
C SER A 105 -9.30 -16.97 18.88
N ASN A 106 -8.65 -17.98 18.27
CA ASN A 106 -8.14 -19.20 18.92
C ASN A 106 -6.59 -19.21 18.88
N ASN A 107 -5.96 -18.04 18.64
CA ASN A 107 -4.52 -17.85 18.64
C ASN A 107 -4.13 -17.01 19.88
N PRO A 108 -3.25 -17.52 20.78
CA PRO A 108 -2.92 -16.84 22.04
C PRO A 108 -2.23 -15.48 21.88
N ARG A 109 -1.74 -15.17 20.67
CA ARG A 109 -1.08 -13.88 20.37
C ARG A 109 -2.08 -12.73 20.15
N PHE A 110 -3.35 -13.04 19.90
CA PHE A 110 -4.36 -12.06 19.51
C PHE A 110 -5.62 -12.22 20.35
N LYS A 111 -6.26 -11.11 20.65
CA LYS A 111 -7.55 -11.07 21.36
C LYS A 111 -8.56 -10.21 20.60
N PRO A 112 -9.87 -10.48 20.72
CA PRO A 112 -10.91 -9.62 20.16
C PRO A 112 -10.71 -8.16 20.59
N GLY A 113 -10.84 -7.23 19.62
CA GLY A 113 -10.60 -5.80 19.78
C GLY A 113 -9.20 -5.33 19.38
N ASP A 114 -8.20 -6.22 19.29
CA ASP A 114 -6.87 -5.84 18.81
C ASP A 114 -6.95 -5.26 17.40
N LYS A 115 -6.29 -4.10 17.18
CA LYS A 115 -6.11 -3.53 15.85
C LYS A 115 -4.86 -4.13 15.23
N VAL A 116 -4.98 -4.56 13.98
CA VAL A 116 -3.94 -5.34 13.30
C VAL A 116 -3.71 -4.87 11.87
N VAL A 117 -2.47 -5.08 11.39
CA VAL A 117 -2.08 -4.96 9.99
C VAL A 117 -1.62 -6.32 9.49
N GLY A 118 -2.01 -6.70 8.28
CA GLY A 118 -1.64 -7.98 7.64
C GLY A 118 -1.97 -8.01 6.16
N MET A 119 -2.00 -9.23 5.60
CA MET A 119 -2.21 -9.48 4.17
C MET A 119 -3.56 -10.14 3.89
N GLY A 120 -4.64 -9.58 4.46
CA GLY A 120 -5.97 -10.19 4.42
C GLY A 120 -6.68 -10.20 3.06
N GLY A 121 -6.20 -9.44 2.07
CA GLY A 121 -6.77 -9.44 0.71
C GLY A 121 -8.06 -8.63 0.56
N TRP A 122 -8.65 -8.69 -0.63
CA TRP A 122 -9.82 -7.89 -1.01
C TRP A 122 -11.11 -8.55 -0.51
N GLN A 123 -11.39 -8.45 0.76
CA GLN A 123 -12.56 -9.06 1.41
C GLN A 123 -12.91 -8.38 2.72
N ASP A 124 -14.12 -8.67 3.25
CA ASP A 124 -14.57 -8.12 4.53
C ASP A 124 -13.89 -8.80 5.72
N TYR A 125 -13.69 -10.12 5.66
CA TYR A 125 -13.12 -10.93 6.74
C TYR A 125 -12.04 -11.86 6.22
N ALA A 126 -10.97 -12.07 6.99
CA ALA A 126 -9.94 -13.06 6.70
C ALA A 126 -9.52 -13.82 7.95
N LEU A 127 -9.20 -15.11 7.77
CA LEU A 127 -8.47 -15.89 8.76
C LEU A 127 -6.96 -15.65 8.62
N SER A 128 -6.27 -15.57 9.75
CA SER A 128 -4.80 -15.57 9.79
C SER A 128 -4.31 -16.54 10.87
N ASP A 129 -3.22 -17.24 10.58
CA ASP A 129 -2.47 -18.05 11.57
C ASP A 129 -1.48 -17.19 12.39
N GLY A 130 -1.46 -15.89 12.11
CA GLY A 130 -0.67 -14.88 12.81
C GLY A 130 0.75 -14.69 12.28
N ARG A 131 1.21 -15.43 11.25
CA ARG A 131 2.56 -15.26 10.70
C ARG A 131 2.75 -13.93 10.00
N ASP A 132 1.72 -13.45 9.34
CA ASP A 132 1.66 -12.19 8.57
C ASP A 132 0.88 -11.08 9.26
N LEU A 133 0.48 -11.30 10.52
CA LEU A 133 -0.40 -10.40 11.27
C LEU A 133 0.34 -9.75 12.43
N HIS A 134 0.25 -8.42 12.53
CA HIS A 134 0.90 -7.64 13.56
C HIS A 134 -0.10 -6.73 14.27
N VAL A 135 -0.07 -6.74 15.61
CA VAL A 135 -0.84 -5.78 16.42
C VAL A 135 -0.21 -4.39 16.28
N ILE A 136 -1.04 -3.37 16.09
CA ILE A 136 -0.63 -1.99 15.87
C ILE A 136 -1.21 -1.05 16.94
N ASP A 137 -0.45 -0.01 17.26
CA ASP A 137 -0.87 1.05 18.18
C ASP A 137 -1.54 2.20 17.40
N VAL A 138 -2.84 2.33 17.56
CA VAL A 138 -3.65 3.37 16.90
C VAL A 138 -3.90 4.60 17.77
N THR A 139 -3.26 4.70 18.94
CA THR A 139 -3.47 5.83 19.87
C THR A 139 -2.85 7.13 19.37
N ARG A 140 -1.79 7.05 18.57
CA ARG A 140 -1.02 8.20 18.08
C ARG A 140 -0.95 8.30 16.55
N ILE A 141 -1.27 7.22 15.87
CA ILE A 141 -1.18 7.09 14.42
C ILE A 141 -2.51 6.51 13.92
N PRO A 142 -3.18 7.18 12.95
CA PRO A 142 -4.40 6.65 12.37
C PRO A 142 -4.19 5.26 11.76
N ILE A 143 -5.17 4.37 11.91
CA ILE A 143 -5.03 2.96 11.50
C ILE A 143 -4.65 2.79 10.02
N GLN A 144 -5.21 3.60 9.13
CA GLN A 144 -4.92 3.53 7.69
C GLN A 144 -3.48 3.91 7.35
N ALA A 145 -2.79 4.71 8.18
CA ALA A 145 -1.38 5.06 7.96
C ALA A 145 -0.44 3.85 7.97
N TYR A 146 -0.86 2.74 8.60
CA TYR A 146 -0.14 1.46 8.58
C TYR A 146 -0.19 0.75 7.22
N LEU A 147 -1.04 1.22 6.28
CA LEU A 147 -1.03 0.81 4.87
C LEU A 147 -0.28 1.79 3.96
N GLY A 148 0.26 2.85 4.53
CA GLY A 148 0.94 3.94 3.84
C GLY A 148 2.31 4.26 4.45
N PRO A 149 2.47 5.48 5.02
CA PRO A 149 3.79 5.97 5.49
C PRO A 149 4.38 5.19 6.66
N VAL A 150 3.59 4.47 7.44
CA VAL A 150 4.06 3.60 8.55
C VAL A 150 3.81 2.13 8.21
N GLY A 151 3.87 1.78 6.93
CA GLY A 151 3.69 0.44 6.41
C GLY A 151 4.65 0.16 5.27
N MET A 152 4.28 -0.81 4.42
CA MET A 152 5.13 -1.23 3.31
C MET A 152 5.59 -0.08 2.40
N PRO A 153 4.73 0.88 1.97
CA PRO A 153 5.19 2.00 1.16
C PRO A 153 6.21 2.90 1.85
N GLY A 154 6.02 3.17 3.15
CA GLY A 154 6.97 3.95 3.96
C GLY A 154 8.32 3.25 4.10
N VAL A 155 8.30 1.94 4.41
CA VAL A 155 9.55 1.14 4.53
C VAL A 155 10.26 1.04 3.20
N THR A 156 9.51 0.95 2.08
CA THR A 156 10.07 1.00 0.71
C THR A 156 10.79 2.32 0.46
N ALA A 157 10.16 3.44 0.81
CA ALA A 157 10.76 4.77 0.72
C ALA A 157 12.04 4.88 1.56
N TRP A 158 11.95 4.45 2.82
CA TRP A 158 13.05 4.49 3.77
C TRP A 158 14.24 3.65 3.29
N TYR A 159 13.98 2.42 2.80
CA TYR A 159 15.04 1.53 2.33
C TYR A 159 15.73 2.08 1.10
N GLY A 160 15.00 2.37 0.03
CA GLY A 160 15.59 2.84 -1.21
C GLY A 160 16.35 4.16 -1.04
N LEU A 161 15.84 5.07 -0.19
CA LEU A 161 16.55 6.32 0.11
C LEU A 161 17.78 6.10 0.98
N ASN A 162 17.65 5.43 2.13
CA ASN A 162 18.73 5.37 3.11
C ASN A 162 19.77 4.28 2.83
N LYS A 163 19.43 3.22 2.07
CA LYS A 163 20.31 2.08 1.82
C LYS A 163 20.92 2.08 0.43
N ILE A 164 20.17 2.55 -0.57
CA ILE A 164 20.63 2.56 -1.97
C ILE A 164 21.17 3.95 -2.33
N ILE A 165 20.35 4.99 -2.18
CA ILE A 165 20.74 6.36 -2.53
C ILE A 165 21.71 6.94 -1.50
N ALA A 166 21.41 6.81 -0.21
CA ALA A 166 22.18 7.35 0.91
C ALA A 166 22.57 8.83 0.68
N PRO A 167 21.59 9.75 0.63
CA PRO A 167 21.81 11.12 0.21
C PRO A 167 22.72 11.87 1.18
N LYS A 168 23.55 12.76 0.63
CA LYS A 168 24.35 13.71 1.40
C LYS A 168 23.72 15.10 1.34
N ALA A 169 23.98 15.92 2.35
CA ALA A 169 23.51 17.30 2.34
C ALA A 169 24.02 18.05 1.09
N GLY A 170 23.12 18.79 0.45
CA GLY A 170 23.38 19.54 -0.78
C GLY A 170 23.23 18.74 -2.08
N GLU A 171 23.21 17.40 -2.05
CA GLU A 171 22.98 16.57 -3.23
C GLU A 171 21.55 16.78 -3.78
N THR A 172 21.39 16.63 -5.10
CA THR A 172 20.10 16.70 -5.80
C THR A 172 19.49 15.32 -5.93
N ILE A 173 18.34 15.13 -5.29
CA ILE A 173 17.56 13.90 -5.31
C ILE A 173 16.29 14.10 -6.14
N VAL A 174 16.17 13.32 -7.20
CA VAL A 174 14.95 13.29 -8.04
C VAL A 174 14.05 12.15 -7.60
N VAL A 175 12.74 12.39 -7.55
CA VAL A 175 11.74 11.37 -7.17
C VAL A 175 10.61 11.36 -8.20
N SER A 176 10.47 10.27 -8.92
CA SER A 176 9.31 10.07 -9.80
C SER A 176 8.09 9.63 -9.01
N ALA A 177 6.87 9.95 -9.49
CA ALA A 177 5.60 9.83 -8.76
C ALA A 177 5.69 10.48 -7.35
N ALA A 178 6.21 11.71 -7.29
CA ALA A 178 6.58 12.43 -6.08
C ALA A 178 5.44 12.60 -5.04
N THR A 179 4.18 12.57 -5.48
CA THR A 179 3.00 12.67 -4.60
C THR A 179 2.36 11.33 -4.27
N GLY A 180 2.91 10.22 -4.78
CA GLY A 180 2.41 8.87 -4.52
C GLY A 180 2.76 8.37 -3.10
N ALA A 181 2.27 7.18 -2.76
CA ALA A 181 2.45 6.60 -1.42
C ALA A 181 3.91 6.47 -0.98
N VAL A 182 4.81 6.14 -1.91
CA VAL A 182 6.26 6.02 -1.68
C VAL A 182 6.94 7.37 -1.89
N GLY A 183 6.72 8.02 -3.05
CA GLY A 183 7.43 9.24 -3.43
C GLY A 183 7.22 10.39 -2.44
N SER A 184 6.02 10.53 -1.87
CA SER A 184 5.76 11.57 -0.85
C SER A 184 6.61 11.41 0.40
N VAL A 185 6.92 10.19 0.79
CA VAL A 185 7.78 9.90 1.94
C VAL A 185 9.26 10.11 1.57
N VAL A 186 9.68 9.64 0.38
CA VAL A 186 11.07 9.77 -0.11
C VAL A 186 11.51 11.23 -0.12
N GLY A 187 10.72 12.13 -0.73
CA GLY A 187 11.08 13.54 -0.84
C GLY A 187 11.28 14.20 0.51
N GLN A 188 10.37 13.93 1.45
CA GLN A 188 10.46 14.50 2.79
C GLN A 188 11.63 13.93 3.60
N LEU A 189 11.92 12.64 3.49
CA LEU A 189 13.11 12.05 4.10
C LEU A 189 14.41 12.61 3.49
N ALA A 190 14.45 12.83 2.17
CA ALA A 190 15.57 13.47 1.49
C ALA A 190 15.79 14.92 1.98
N LYS A 191 14.71 15.68 2.17
CA LYS A 191 14.78 17.02 2.79
C LYS A 191 15.32 16.98 4.22
N ILE A 192 14.87 16.01 5.02
CA ILE A 192 15.38 15.82 6.39
C ILE A 192 16.90 15.51 6.39
N ALA A 193 17.38 14.79 5.35
CA ALA A 193 18.80 14.53 5.16
C ALA A 193 19.59 15.75 4.60
N GLY A 194 18.93 16.89 4.34
CA GLY A 194 19.56 18.12 3.83
C GLY A 194 19.77 18.14 2.32
N ALA A 195 19.12 17.25 1.57
CA ALA A 195 19.22 17.21 0.11
C ALA A 195 18.29 18.26 -0.56
N LYS A 196 18.65 18.67 -1.78
CA LYS A 196 17.75 19.36 -2.72
C LYS A 196 16.84 18.30 -3.35
N THR A 197 15.56 18.59 -3.51
CA THR A 197 14.58 17.62 -4.00
C THR A 197 13.82 18.13 -5.22
N VAL A 198 13.81 17.33 -6.28
CA VAL A 198 13.04 17.58 -7.50
C VAL A 198 12.01 16.46 -7.66
N GLY A 199 10.73 16.82 -7.61
CA GLY A 199 9.64 15.89 -7.81
C GLY A 199 9.23 15.82 -9.28
N ILE A 200 8.72 14.67 -9.70
CA ILE A 200 8.00 14.50 -10.97
C ILE A 200 6.60 13.97 -10.63
N ALA A 201 5.55 14.69 -11.03
CA ALA A 201 4.17 14.31 -10.75
C ALA A 201 3.27 14.57 -11.97
N GLY A 202 2.03 14.10 -11.93
CA GLY A 202 1.08 14.26 -13.05
C GLY A 202 0.02 15.32 -12.78
N GLY A 203 0.18 16.48 -13.38
CA GLY A 203 -0.72 17.60 -13.29
C GLY A 203 -0.28 18.70 -12.34
N ALA A 204 -0.65 19.93 -12.66
CA ALA A 204 -0.24 21.14 -11.92
C ALA A 204 -0.62 21.11 -10.44
N GLU A 205 -1.80 20.54 -10.10
CA GLU A 205 -2.26 20.42 -8.71
C GLU A 205 -1.31 19.53 -7.89
N LYS A 206 -0.90 18.37 -8.42
CA LYS A 206 0.03 17.47 -7.73
C LYS A 206 1.41 18.12 -7.57
N CYS A 207 1.88 18.84 -8.58
CA CYS A 207 3.15 19.57 -8.49
C CYS A 207 3.09 20.70 -7.46
N ALA A 208 1.98 21.46 -7.38
CA ALA A 208 1.78 22.48 -6.37
C ALA A 208 1.78 21.88 -4.96
N TYR A 209 1.07 20.77 -4.75
CA TYR A 209 1.03 20.05 -3.48
C TYR A 209 2.43 19.51 -3.09
N ALA A 210 3.19 18.96 -4.04
CA ALA A 210 4.55 18.49 -3.76
C ALA A 210 5.44 19.61 -3.20
N ARG A 211 5.36 20.80 -3.77
CA ARG A 211 6.11 21.96 -3.28
C ARG A 211 5.58 22.51 -1.95
N ALA A 212 4.27 22.80 -1.89
CA ALA A 212 3.68 23.50 -0.75
C ALA A 212 3.55 22.64 0.51
N GLU A 213 3.18 21.36 0.35
CA GLU A 213 2.84 20.49 1.46
C GLU A 213 3.92 19.45 1.77
N LEU A 214 4.60 18.92 0.74
CA LEU A 214 5.65 17.91 0.94
C LEU A 214 7.06 18.50 0.99
N GLY A 215 7.21 19.82 0.70
CA GLY A 215 8.48 20.54 0.83
C GLY A 215 9.51 20.23 -0.26
N TYR A 216 9.08 19.73 -1.42
CA TYR A 216 9.98 19.63 -2.57
C TYR A 216 10.44 21.03 -3.01
N ASP A 217 11.71 21.18 -3.34
CA ASP A 217 12.26 22.46 -3.83
C ASP A 217 11.68 22.82 -5.20
N SER A 218 11.47 21.82 -6.06
CA SER A 218 10.74 21.95 -7.32
C SER A 218 9.95 20.69 -7.64
N CYS A 219 8.96 20.81 -8.55
CA CYS A 219 8.21 19.66 -9.05
C CYS A 219 7.78 19.94 -10.48
N VAL A 220 8.06 19.00 -11.39
CA VAL A 220 7.79 19.11 -12.82
C VAL A 220 6.61 18.21 -13.19
N ASP A 221 5.69 18.77 -14.01
CA ASP A 221 4.53 18.04 -14.49
C ASP A 221 4.89 17.18 -15.71
N HIS A 222 4.88 15.85 -15.54
CA HIS A 222 5.18 14.95 -16.66
C HIS A 222 4.14 14.95 -17.80
N LYS A 223 3.00 15.63 -17.60
CA LYS A 223 1.97 15.83 -18.63
C LYS A 223 2.18 17.11 -19.46
N SER A 224 3.14 17.95 -19.08
CA SER A 224 3.51 19.14 -19.86
C SER A 224 4.04 18.71 -21.24
N PRO A 225 3.65 19.37 -22.32
CA PRO A 225 4.25 19.14 -23.65
C PRO A 225 5.76 19.42 -23.66
N ASP A 226 6.23 20.33 -22.79
CA ASP A 226 7.63 20.74 -22.67
C ASP A 226 8.37 20.01 -21.55
N PHE A 227 7.80 18.92 -21.00
CA PHE A 227 8.29 18.19 -19.83
C PHE A 227 9.81 17.95 -19.83
N VAL A 228 10.37 17.47 -20.94
CA VAL A 228 11.81 17.15 -21.03
C VAL A 228 12.68 18.40 -20.84
N ALA A 229 12.28 19.52 -21.43
CA ALA A 229 12.98 20.80 -21.27
C ALA A 229 12.84 21.35 -19.86
N GLU A 230 11.62 21.31 -19.30
CA GLU A 230 11.32 21.76 -17.94
C GLU A 230 12.09 20.93 -16.90
N LEU A 231 12.14 19.59 -17.06
CA LEU A 231 12.90 18.73 -16.14
C LEU A 231 14.40 19.01 -16.22
N LYS A 232 14.95 19.17 -17.43
CA LYS A 232 16.37 19.54 -17.60
C LYS A 232 16.68 20.90 -16.96
N ALA A 233 15.78 21.87 -17.08
CA ALA A 233 15.93 23.18 -16.47
C ALA A 233 15.84 23.11 -14.92
N ALA A 234 15.01 22.20 -14.38
CA ALA A 234 14.92 21.95 -12.94
C ALA A 234 16.15 21.23 -12.35
N LEU A 235 17.04 20.71 -13.21
CA LEU A 235 18.23 19.94 -12.85
C LEU A 235 19.54 20.63 -13.35
N PRO A 236 19.79 21.90 -13.03
CA PRO A 236 20.96 22.61 -13.55
C PRO A 236 22.27 21.96 -13.09
N GLU A 237 22.32 21.43 -11.86
CA GLU A 237 23.50 20.77 -11.27
C GLU A 237 23.52 19.26 -11.49
N GLY A 238 22.57 18.69 -12.26
CA GLY A 238 22.45 17.25 -12.50
C GLY A 238 21.73 16.50 -11.40
N VAL A 239 21.91 15.17 -11.36
CA VAL A 239 21.21 14.24 -10.47
C VAL A 239 22.22 13.40 -9.69
N ASP A 240 22.24 13.49 -8.37
CA ASP A 240 23.08 12.68 -7.50
C ASP A 240 22.38 11.41 -7.02
N GLY A 241 21.06 11.49 -6.88
CA GLY A 241 20.22 10.35 -6.54
C GLY A 241 18.88 10.37 -7.27
N LEU A 242 18.45 9.22 -7.77
CA LEU A 242 17.15 9.05 -8.40
C LEU A 242 16.36 7.94 -7.69
N PHE A 243 15.20 8.28 -7.17
CA PHE A 243 14.24 7.30 -6.67
C PHE A 243 13.17 7.07 -7.73
N GLU A 244 13.24 5.90 -8.37
CA GLU A 244 12.47 5.62 -9.58
C GLU A 244 11.25 4.73 -9.29
N ASN A 245 10.05 5.22 -9.66
CA ASN A 245 8.78 4.53 -9.49
C ASN A 245 8.01 4.32 -10.81
N VAL A 246 8.41 5.00 -11.92
CA VAL A 246 7.56 5.17 -13.11
C VAL A 246 8.14 4.52 -14.35
N GLY A 247 9.40 4.78 -14.67
CA GLY A 247 10.02 4.38 -15.95
C GLY A 247 9.74 5.38 -17.08
N GLY A 248 9.93 4.93 -18.32
CA GLY A 248 9.64 5.71 -19.53
C GLY A 248 10.44 7.00 -19.67
N ILE A 249 9.83 8.03 -20.28
CA ILE A 249 10.47 9.32 -20.57
C ILE A 249 11.02 10.01 -19.31
N PRO A 250 10.32 10.06 -18.17
CA PRO A 250 10.88 10.64 -16.94
C PRO A 250 12.19 9.99 -16.52
N PHE A 251 12.24 8.67 -16.52
CA PHE A 251 13.44 7.91 -16.19
C PHE A 251 14.59 8.18 -17.16
N ALA A 252 14.34 8.07 -18.47
CA ALA A 252 15.33 8.32 -19.51
C ALA A 252 15.91 9.74 -19.43
N THR A 253 15.07 10.74 -19.16
CA THR A 253 15.50 12.13 -19.00
C THR A 253 16.42 12.29 -17.78
N CYS A 254 16.07 11.71 -16.63
CA CYS A 254 16.93 11.74 -15.45
C CYS A 254 18.26 11.03 -15.68
N MET A 255 18.25 9.88 -16.38
CA MET A 255 19.46 9.13 -16.72
C MET A 255 20.45 9.96 -17.54
N SER A 256 19.96 10.86 -18.41
CA SER A 256 20.82 11.77 -19.20
C SER A 256 21.47 12.89 -18.38
N ARG A 257 21.10 13.04 -17.11
CA ARG A 257 21.55 14.12 -16.22
C ARG A 257 22.30 13.62 -14.98
N LEU A 258 22.66 12.32 -14.93
CA LEU A 258 23.37 11.73 -13.79
C LEU A 258 24.73 12.38 -13.56
N ASN A 259 24.99 12.76 -12.34
CA ASN A 259 26.30 13.19 -11.87
C ASN A 259 27.25 12.00 -11.67
N ASN A 260 28.54 12.28 -11.51
CA ASN A 260 29.51 11.25 -11.18
C ASN A 260 29.12 10.56 -9.85
N PHE A 261 29.13 9.22 -9.86
CA PHE A 261 28.76 8.37 -8.72
C PHE A 261 27.31 8.50 -8.26
N ALA A 262 26.40 8.93 -9.15
CA ALA A 262 24.98 8.95 -8.89
C ALA A 262 24.45 7.55 -8.52
N ARG A 263 23.39 7.52 -7.73
CA ARG A 263 22.76 6.29 -7.23
C ARG A 263 21.30 6.29 -7.62
N VAL A 264 20.87 5.23 -8.31
CA VAL A 264 19.49 5.07 -8.78
C VAL A 264 18.87 3.88 -8.07
N ALA A 265 17.83 4.14 -7.27
CA ALA A 265 17.01 3.11 -6.64
C ALA A 265 15.78 2.85 -7.49
N VAL A 266 15.68 1.68 -8.11
CA VAL A 266 14.53 1.27 -8.92
C VAL A 266 13.55 0.53 -8.01
N CYS A 267 12.51 1.27 -7.60
CA CYS A 267 11.41 0.78 -6.77
C CYS A 267 10.28 0.17 -7.61
N GLY A 268 9.99 0.77 -8.76
CA GLY A 268 8.93 0.34 -9.64
C GLY A 268 8.99 1.02 -11.01
N LEU A 269 8.26 0.46 -11.96
CA LEU A 269 8.20 0.92 -13.35
C LEU A 269 6.73 0.91 -13.82
N ILE A 270 5.86 1.70 -13.12
CA ILE A 270 4.41 1.62 -13.32
C ILE A 270 3.98 1.92 -14.76
N ALA A 271 4.73 2.76 -15.49
CA ALA A 271 4.46 3.04 -16.91
C ALA A 271 4.60 1.79 -17.80
N SER A 272 5.37 0.79 -17.37
CA SER A 272 5.57 -0.46 -18.10
C SER A 272 4.59 -1.57 -17.71
N TYR A 273 3.75 -1.35 -16.71
CA TYR A 273 2.83 -2.40 -16.24
C TYR A 273 1.69 -2.70 -17.20
N GLU A 274 1.25 -1.71 -17.95
CA GLU A 274 0.23 -1.82 -19.01
C GLU A 274 0.74 -1.34 -20.39
N GLY A 275 2.04 -1.04 -20.51
CA GLY A 275 2.66 -0.48 -21.69
C GLY A 275 3.90 -1.23 -22.15
N ALA A 276 4.68 -0.57 -23.00
CA ALA A 276 5.96 -1.08 -23.44
C ALA A 276 6.97 -1.13 -22.28
N PRO A 277 7.91 -2.10 -22.28
CA PRO A 277 9.00 -2.14 -21.32
C PRO A 277 9.79 -0.83 -21.33
N THR A 278 10.24 -0.39 -20.13
CA THR A 278 11.17 0.73 -20.02
C THR A 278 12.51 0.33 -20.60
N ALA A 279 12.94 1.00 -21.65
CA ALA A 279 14.27 0.83 -22.24
C ALA A 279 15.32 1.62 -21.45
N LEU A 280 16.53 1.10 -21.41
CA LEU A 280 17.71 1.79 -20.93
C LEU A 280 18.62 2.10 -22.13
N ASP A 281 18.30 3.21 -22.84
CA ASP A 281 18.86 3.50 -24.15
C ASP A 281 20.34 3.90 -24.12
N ASN A 282 20.83 4.45 -23.02
CA ASN A 282 22.20 4.92 -22.91
C ASN A 282 22.93 4.33 -21.69
N VAL A 283 23.22 3.04 -21.77
CA VAL A 283 24.00 2.34 -20.73
C VAL A 283 25.42 2.94 -20.58
N GLY A 284 25.96 3.54 -21.65
CA GLY A 284 27.26 4.22 -21.62
C GLY A 284 27.35 5.34 -20.60
N THR A 285 26.23 5.95 -20.24
CA THR A 285 26.16 6.94 -19.15
C THR A 285 26.66 6.37 -17.83
N LEU A 286 26.34 5.11 -17.50
CA LEU A 286 26.79 4.46 -16.27
C LEU A 286 28.32 4.34 -16.20
N LEU A 287 28.95 4.03 -17.33
CA LEU A 287 30.40 3.97 -17.41
C LEU A 287 31.04 5.36 -17.24
N ILE A 288 30.49 6.37 -17.95
CA ILE A 288 31.05 7.73 -17.94
C ILE A 288 30.91 8.36 -16.55
N THR A 289 29.77 8.23 -15.92
CA THR A 289 29.49 8.80 -14.60
C THR A 289 29.87 7.88 -13.43
N ARG A 290 30.24 6.63 -13.70
CA ARG A 290 30.51 5.60 -12.68
C ARG A 290 29.35 5.45 -11.69
N SER A 291 28.12 5.67 -12.20
CA SER A 291 26.87 5.55 -11.44
C SER A 291 26.48 4.09 -11.24
N LYS A 292 25.59 3.84 -10.29
CA LYS A 292 24.95 2.53 -10.14
C LYS A 292 23.43 2.62 -10.20
N ILE A 293 22.82 1.57 -10.74
CA ILE A 293 21.37 1.34 -10.70
C ILE A 293 21.15 0.06 -9.91
N GLU A 294 20.24 0.13 -8.95
CA GLU A 294 19.92 -1.00 -8.08
C GLU A 294 18.40 -1.16 -7.95
N GLY A 295 17.88 -2.32 -8.40
CA GLY A 295 16.50 -2.75 -8.14
C GLY A 295 16.41 -3.39 -6.76
N PHE A 296 15.26 -3.23 -6.09
CA PHE A 296 15.06 -3.83 -4.77
C PHE A 296 13.61 -4.22 -4.53
N ILE A 297 13.43 -5.23 -3.68
CA ILE A 297 12.13 -5.63 -3.14
C ILE A 297 12.23 -5.53 -1.62
N VAL A 298 11.42 -4.66 -1.04
CA VAL A 298 11.49 -4.37 0.41
C VAL A 298 11.19 -5.59 1.28
N GLY A 299 10.46 -6.56 0.76
CA GLY A 299 10.18 -7.85 1.42
C GLY A 299 11.42 -8.72 1.67
N ASP A 300 12.49 -8.51 0.91
CA ASP A 300 13.76 -9.26 1.10
C ASP A 300 14.56 -8.73 2.31
N HIS A 301 14.13 -7.61 2.91
CA HIS A 301 14.85 -6.90 3.96
C HIS A 301 14.06 -6.79 5.27
N LEU A 302 13.29 -7.82 5.63
CA LEU A 302 12.40 -7.82 6.80
C LEU A 302 13.10 -7.45 8.11
N ALA A 303 14.36 -7.82 8.28
CA ALA A 303 15.15 -7.48 9.48
C ALA A 303 15.29 -5.96 9.73
N LEU A 304 15.14 -5.13 8.68
CA LEU A 304 15.22 -3.66 8.78
C LEU A 304 13.86 -3.01 9.09
N TRP A 305 12.77 -3.74 8.94
CA TRP A 305 11.42 -3.19 9.08
C TRP A 305 11.16 -2.58 10.46
N PRO A 306 11.50 -3.22 11.60
CA PRO A 306 11.26 -2.64 12.93
C PRO A 306 11.91 -1.27 13.10
N ARG A 307 13.16 -1.12 12.61
CA ARG A 307 13.88 0.14 12.63
C ARG A 307 13.19 1.20 11.75
N ALA A 308 12.90 0.85 10.50
CA ALA A 308 12.28 1.76 9.54
C ALA A 308 10.89 2.23 10.04
N LEU A 309 10.06 1.31 10.51
CA LEU A 309 8.73 1.62 11.04
C LEU A 309 8.80 2.55 12.26
N ASN A 310 9.75 2.32 13.18
CA ASN A 310 9.92 3.18 14.35
C ASN A 310 10.36 4.61 13.96
N GLU A 311 11.30 4.76 13.04
CA GLU A 311 11.74 6.06 12.53
C GLU A 311 10.58 6.80 11.83
N LEU A 312 9.84 6.12 10.94
CA LEU A 312 8.69 6.67 10.22
C LEU A 312 7.56 7.07 11.17
N ALA A 313 7.19 6.20 12.11
CA ALA A 313 6.20 6.50 13.15
C ALA A 313 6.59 7.74 13.95
N GLY A 314 7.88 7.87 14.30
CA GLY A 314 8.42 9.06 14.97
C GLY A 314 8.30 10.33 14.14
N HIS A 315 8.50 10.26 12.81
CA HIS A 315 8.32 11.40 11.92
C HIS A 315 6.83 11.78 11.77
N ILE A 316 5.95 10.80 11.63
CA ILE A 316 4.49 11.04 11.53
C ILE A 316 3.96 11.66 12.83
N ALA A 317 4.27 11.06 13.99
CA ALA A 317 3.83 11.56 15.27
C ALA A 317 4.30 13.01 15.57
N LYS A 318 5.47 13.40 15.05
CA LYS A 318 6.03 14.75 15.15
C LYS A 318 5.60 15.68 14.01
N LYS A 319 4.71 15.22 13.11
CA LYS A 319 4.24 15.96 11.93
C LYS A 319 5.36 16.43 10.99
N ARG A 320 6.50 15.71 10.97
CA ARG A 320 7.63 16.00 10.06
C ARG A 320 7.43 15.39 8.68
N ILE A 321 6.62 14.32 8.58
CA ILE A 321 6.18 13.73 7.33
C ILE A 321 4.67 13.90 7.24
N ARG A 322 4.23 14.51 6.13
CA ARG A 322 2.84 14.65 5.73
C ARG A 322 2.53 13.62 4.66
N TYR A 323 1.29 13.19 4.58
CA TYR A 323 0.83 12.25 3.56
C TYR A 323 -0.62 12.55 3.21
N ARG A 324 -1.03 12.10 2.06
CA ARG A 324 -2.40 12.20 1.56
C ARG A 324 -2.88 10.82 1.13
N GLU A 325 -4.17 10.58 1.34
CA GLU A 325 -4.85 9.35 0.99
C GLU A 325 -6.03 9.66 0.08
N THR A 326 -6.26 8.82 -0.92
CA THR A 326 -7.50 8.75 -1.67
C THR A 326 -8.23 7.50 -1.20
N ILE A 327 -9.43 7.67 -0.65
CA ILE A 327 -10.20 6.59 -0.04
C ILE A 327 -11.46 6.37 -0.86
N ALA A 328 -11.61 5.17 -1.40
CA ALA A 328 -12.86 4.71 -1.99
C ALA A 328 -13.73 4.10 -0.88
N GLU A 329 -15.00 4.45 -0.82
CA GLU A 329 -15.94 3.97 0.20
C GLU A 329 -16.67 2.72 -0.31
N GLY A 330 -16.56 1.62 0.44
CA GLY A 330 -17.17 0.32 0.14
C GLY A 330 -16.27 -0.62 -0.64
N LEU A 331 -16.28 -1.91 -0.25
CA LEU A 331 -15.50 -2.98 -0.88
C LEU A 331 -15.78 -3.09 -2.40
N GLU A 332 -17.02 -2.84 -2.82
CA GLU A 332 -17.46 -2.92 -4.22
C GLU A 332 -16.72 -1.94 -5.16
N LYS A 333 -16.12 -0.87 -4.58
CA LYS A 333 -15.34 0.11 -5.34
C LYS A 333 -13.88 -0.34 -5.61
N THR A 334 -13.45 -1.45 -5.07
CA THR A 334 -12.06 -1.89 -5.13
C THR A 334 -11.52 -2.05 -6.55
N PRO A 335 -12.22 -2.71 -7.51
CA PRO A 335 -11.72 -2.84 -8.88
C PRO A 335 -11.57 -1.49 -9.60
N GLU A 336 -12.56 -0.60 -9.46
CA GLU A 336 -12.52 0.73 -10.08
C GLU A 336 -11.37 1.57 -9.49
N ALA A 337 -11.24 1.61 -8.16
CA ALA A 337 -10.18 2.34 -7.47
C ALA A 337 -8.77 1.81 -7.83
N PHE A 338 -8.63 0.50 -8.03
CA PHE A 338 -7.39 -0.12 -8.49
C PHE A 338 -7.01 0.34 -9.90
N ILE A 339 -7.97 0.31 -10.84
CA ILE A 339 -7.77 0.76 -12.22
C ILE A 339 -7.44 2.26 -12.26
N ASP A 340 -8.12 3.07 -11.46
CA ASP A 340 -7.86 4.51 -11.39
C ASP A 340 -6.48 4.81 -10.81
N MET A 341 -6.02 4.03 -9.84
CA MET A 341 -4.66 4.14 -9.31
C MET A 341 -3.62 3.83 -10.39
N LEU A 342 -3.80 2.76 -11.17
CA LEU A 342 -2.89 2.41 -12.27
C LEU A 342 -2.81 3.52 -13.33
N LYS A 343 -3.89 4.26 -13.54
CA LYS A 343 -3.96 5.42 -14.43
C LYS A 343 -3.50 6.74 -13.79
N GLY A 344 -3.01 6.69 -12.54
CA GLY A 344 -2.54 7.86 -11.80
C GLY A 344 -3.62 8.88 -11.47
N ARG A 345 -4.90 8.47 -11.39
CA ARG A 345 -6.03 9.35 -11.04
C ARG A 345 -6.16 9.61 -9.54
N ASN A 346 -5.63 8.71 -8.72
CA ASN A 346 -5.55 8.90 -7.26
C ASN A 346 -4.58 10.03 -6.89
N PHE A 347 -4.72 10.55 -5.67
CA PHE A 347 -3.81 11.52 -5.09
C PHE A 347 -3.29 10.99 -3.75
N GLY A 348 -1.99 10.72 -3.67
CA GLY A 348 -1.39 10.07 -2.51
C GLY A 348 -1.57 8.54 -2.52
N LYS A 349 -1.73 7.95 -1.34
CA LYS A 349 -2.01 6.52 -1.19
C LYS A 349 -3.45 6.19 -1.54
N GLN A 350 -3.65 5.17 -2.39
CA GLN A 350 -5.00 4.65 -2.68
C GLN A 350 -5.37 3.58 -1.65
N LEU A 351 -6.49 3.80 -0.99
CA LEU A 351 -7.12 2.88 -0.04
C LEU A 351 -8.57 2.63 -0.42
N VAL A 352 -9.13 1.56 0.13
CA VAL A 352 -10.56 1.30 0.17
C VAL A 352 -10.97 1.16 1.63
N LYS A 353 -11.98 1.89 2.05
CA LYS A 353 -12.64 1.69 3.33
C LYS A 353 -13.69 0.60 3.14
N VAL A 354 -13.53 -0.49 3.85
CA VAL A 354 -14.34 -1.71 3.64
C VAL A 354 -15.69 -1.60 4.34
N VAL A 355 -15.72 -0.99 5.52
CA VAL A 355 -16.92 -0.78 6.38
C VAL A 355 -17.02 0.65 6.88
#